data_2c9ee217aaa3d6d7efb0ca36c6879a3e
#
_entry.id   2c9ee217aaa3d6d7efb0ca36c6879a3e
#
_cell.length_a   1.000
_cell.length_b   1.000
_cell.length_c   1.000
_cell.angle_alpha   90.00
_cell.angle_beta   90.00
_cell.angle_gamma   90.00
#
_symmetry.space_group_name_H-M   'P 1'
#
loop_
_entity.id
_entity.type
_entity.pdbx_description
1 polymer ?
#
loop_
_entity_poly.entity_id
_entity_poly.type
_entity_poly.pdbx_seq_one_letter_code
_entity_poly.pdbx_strand_id
1 'polypeptide(L)'
;MRHEAAPKPRLTEADYRPDYLSEKIGVEKRLEWTEQKFFVTTEEEPLFDAADVLRFGRDLVVQHGFTTNLKGIDWLSRHFSEHRVHAVNFPGDPYPIHIDATFTPIKPGLILNNPQRRLPLDQRMMFEKNGWEIVDAAQPAHNSPPPLCYSSVWLSMNVLVLDPKTVCVEKSEVYQADQLDKLGMEVIEVDLRDAYAFGGGLHCCTADVHREGSCEDYFPN
;
A
#
# COMPACT_ATOMS: atom_id res chain seq x y z
N MET A 1 -1.25 -9.73 10.01
CA MET A 1 -1.22 -11.15 10.49
C MET A 1 -0.08 -11.34 11.46
N ARG A 2 -0.27 -12.14 12.49
CA ARG A 2 0.82 -12.54 13.36
C ARG A 2 1.60 -13.68 12.74
N HIS A 3 2.90 -13.69 12.96
CA HIS A 3 3.76 -14.78 12.51
C HIS A 3 3.51 -16.05 13.34
N GLU A 4 3.58 -17.23 12.70
CA GLU A 4 3.41 -18.55 13.34
C GLU A 4 4.36 -18.79 14.50
N ALA A 5 5.57 -18.22 14.44
CA ALA A 5 6.57 -18.32 15.49
C ALA A 5 6.34 -17.35 16.66
N ALA A 6 5.33 -16.49 16.61
CA ALA A 6 4.94 -15.72 17.77
C ALA A 6 4.48 -16.67 18.88
N PRO A 7 4.95 -16.52 20.12
CA PRO A 7 4.77 -17.54 21.17
C PRO A 7 3.31 -17.82 21.52
N LYS A 8 2.41 -16.89 21.22
CA LYS A 8 0.95 -17.10 21.32
C LYS A 8 0.22 -16.18 20.35
N PRO A 9 -0.66 -16.71 19.49
CA PRO A 9 -1.55 -15.87 18.69
C PRO A 9 -2.57 -15.20 19.63
N ARG A 10 -2.33 -13.94 19.93
CA ARG A 10 -3.24 -13.14 20.75
C ARG A 10 -3.27 -11.71 20.20
N LEU A 11 -4.46 -11.16 20.13
CA LEU A 11 -4.64 -9.72 20.06
C LEU A 11 -4.59 -9.24 21.50
N THR A 12 -3.57 -8.52 21.87
CA THR A 12 -3.41 -7.95 23.21
C THR A 12 -3.18 -6.46 23.11
N GLU A 13 -3.43 -5.76 24.20
CA GLU A 13 -3.10 -4.34 24.32
C GLU A 13 -1.61 -4.07 24.09
N ALA A 14 -0.75 -5.08 24.26
CA ALA A 14 0.69 -4.98 23.97
C ALA A 14 0.99 -4.81 22.47
N ASP A 15 0.12 -5.29 21.57
CA ASP A 15 0.31 -5.17 20.13
C ASP A 15 -0.16 -3.83 19.58
N TYR A 16 -1.06 -3.17 20.28
CA TYR A 16 -1.68 -1.93 19.86
C TYR A 16 -1.68 -0.89 20.97
N ARG A 17 -1.59 0.38 20.58
CA ARG A 17 -1.76 1.52 21.48
C ARG A 17 -3.25 1.87 21.57
N PRO A 18 -3.96 1.53 22.65
CA PRO A 18 -5.40 1.73 22.73
C PRO A 18 -5.79 3.21 22.62
N ASP A 19 -4.97 4.12 23.14
CA ASP A 19 -5.23 5.56 23.09
C ASP A 19 -5.20 6.11 21.66
N TYR A 20 -4.46 5.46 20.74
CA TYR A 20 -4.36 5.89 19.35
C TYR A 20 -5.72 5.88 18.63
N LEU A 21 -6.56 4.92 18.94
CA LEU A 21 -7.89 4.75 18.35
C LEU A 21 -9.00 5.49 19.13
N SER A 22 -8.63 6.19 20.20
CA SER A 22 -9.59 6.95 20.99
C SER A 22 -10.28 8.03 20.15
N GLU A 23 -11.59 8.14 20.25
CA GLU A 23 -12.38 9.21 19.62
C GLU A 23 -11.94 10.62 20.06
N LYS A 24 -11.26 10.72 21.21
CA LYS A 24 -10.71 11.97 21.73
C LYS A 24 -9.50 12.47 20.94
N ILE A 25 -8.89 11.60 20.12
CA ILE A 25 -7.74 11.96 19.29
C ILE A 25 -8.24 12.44 17.93
N GLY A 26 -8.13 13.74 17.68
CA GLY A 26 -8.50 14.36 16.42
C GLY A 26 -7.56 13.97 15.26
N VAL A 27 -8.02 14.21 14.04
CA VAL A 27 -7.29 13.90 12.79
C VAL A 27 -5.91 14.59 12.79
N GLU A 28 -5.83 15.85 13.19
CA GLU A 28 -4.58 16.62 13.25
C GLU A 28 -3.51 15.93 14.09
N LYS A 29 -3.90 15.40 15.25
CA LYS A 29 -2.96 14.69 16.13
C LYS A 29 -2.50 13.36 15.53
N ARG A 30 -3.36 12.66 14.82
CA ARG A 30 -3.00 11.43 14.10
C ARG A 30 -2.04 11.71 12.94
N LEU A 31 -2.24 12.81 12.21
CA LEU A 31 -1.30 13.26 11.18
C LEU A 31 0.08 13.55 11.77
N GLU A 32 0.15 14.32 12.86
CA GLU A 32 1.40 14.58 13.58
C GLU A 32 2.10 13.28 14.00
N TRP A 33 1.34 12.33 14.54
CA TRP A 33 1.88 11.02 14.94
C TRP A 33 2.39 10.21 13.74
N THR A 34 1.69 10.26 12.61
CA THR A 34 2.14 9.59 11.39
C THR A 34 3.48 10.16 10.90
N GLU A 35 3.65 11.48 10.93
CA GLU A 35 4.92 12.14 10.61
C GLU A 35 6.05 11.74 11.56
N GLN A 36 5.72 11.56 12.84
CA GLN A 36 6.65 11.07 13.86
C GLN A 36 6.90 9.56 13.80
N LYS A 37 6.28 8.84 12.86
CA LYS A 37 6.29 7.37 12.77
C LYS A 37 5.77 6.69 14.03
N PHE A 38 4.85 7.35 14.71
CA PHE A 38 4.15 6.81 15.87
C PHE A 38 2.80 6.26 15.40
N PHE A 39 2.70 4.94 15.31
CA PHE A 39 1.54 4.23 14.79
C PHE A 39 0.75 3.53 15.90
N VAL A 40 -0.41 3.01 15.53
CA VAL A 40 -1.26 2.24 16.45
C VAL A 40 -0.60 0.93 16.90
N THR A 41 0.23 0.32 16.04
CA THR A 41 0.98 -0.89 16.37
C THR A 41 2.14 -0.58 17.31
N THR A 42 2.43 -1.50 18.23
CA THR A 42 3.63 -1.47 19.08
C THR A 42 4.75 -2.27 18.43
N GLU A 43 5.94 -2.20 19.05
CA GLU A 43 7.09 -3.03 18.66
C GLU A 43 7.29 -4.23 19.62
N GLU A 44 6.19 -4.73 20.24
CA GLU A 44 6.27 -5.88 21.15
C GLU A 44 6.50 -7.19 20.39
N GLU A 45 5.71 -7.43 19.35
CA GLU A 45 5.80 -8.61 18.49
C GLU A 45 5.88 -8.22 17.00
N PRO A 46 6.43 -9.11 16.12
CA PRO A 46 6.39 -8.88 14.69
C PRO A 46 4.96 -8.85 14.16
N LEU A 47 4.56 -7.74 13.59
CA LEU A 47 3.27 -7.54 12.93
C LEU A 47 3.50 -7.10 11.49
N PHE A 48 2.82 -7.72 10.55
CA PHE A 48 2.78 -7.27 9.16
C PHE A 48 1.50 -7.70 8.46
N ASP A 49 1.10 -6.90 7.49
CA ASP A 49 0.02 -7.20 6.57
C ASP A 49 0.58 -7.36 5.14
N ALA A 50 0.07 -8.32 4.38
CA ALA A 50 0.49 -8.51 2.99
C ALA A 50 0.17 -7.31 2.10
N ALA A 51 -0.88 -6.56 2.43
CA ALA A 51 -1.26 -5.33 1.72
C ALA A 51 -0.28 -4.16 1.93
N ASP A 52 0.68 -4.29 2.87
CA ASP A 52 1.78 -3.35 3.08
C ASP A 52 3.07 -3.75 2.33
N VAL A 53 3.03 -4.82 1.54
CA VAL A 53 4.21 -5.36 0.85
C VAL A 53 4.05 -5.27 -0.66
N LEU A 54 4.93 -4.51 -1.31
CA LEU A 54 5.04 -4.46 -2.76
C LEU A 54 6.31 -5.21 -3.21
N ARG A 55 6.17 -6.02 -4.25
CA ARG A 55 7.29 -6.75 -4.83
C ARG A 55 7.77 -6.10 -6.12
N PHE A 56 9.06 -5.77 -6.13
CA PHE A 56 9.79 -5.26 -7.30
C PHE A 56 10.93 -6.24 -7.64
N GLY A 57 10.57 -7.36 -8.27
CA GLY A 57 11.55 -8.41 -8.55
C GLY A 57 12.25 -8.91 -7.28
N ARG A 58 13.54 -8.61 -7.12
CA ARG A 58 14.37 -8.95 -5.94
C ARG A 58 14.07 -8.11 -4.71
N ASP A 59 13.32 -7.03 -4.84
CA ASP A 59 13.11 -6.07 -3.77
C ASP A 59 11.69 -6.16 -3.24
N LEU A 60 11.56 -6.12 -1.92
CA LEU A 60 10.30 -5.96 -1.22
C LEU A 60 10.28 -4.57 -0.60
N VAL A 61 9.36 -3.75 -1.04
CA VAL A 61 9.09 -2.44 -0.45
C VAL A 61 7.95 -2.59 0.55
N VAL A 62 8.21 -2.34 1.80
CA VAL A 62 7.28 -2.63 2.90
C VAL A 62 6.95 -1.35 3.66
N GLN A 63 5.67 -1.04 3.73
CA GLN A 63 5.19 0.11 4.48
C GLN A 63 5.31 -0.14 5.98
N HIS A 64 6.04 0.72 6.68
CA HIS A 64 5.94 0.86 8.13
C HIS A 64 4.76 1.77 8.44
N GLY A 65 3.75 1.25 9.14
CA GLY A 65 2.51 2.00 9.33
C GLY A 65 1.54 1.36 10.33
N PHE A 66 0.28 1.44 10.01
CA PHE A 66 -0.81 1.03 10.92
C PHE A 66 -0.88 -0.46 11.17
N THR A 67 -0.52 -1.27 10.20
CA THR A 67 -0.70 -2.74 10.20
C THR A 67 0.62 -3.49 10.19
N THR A 68 1.72 -2.80 9.88
CA THR A 68 3.06 -3.38 9.81
C THR A 68 4.03 -2.56 10.66
N ASN A 69 4.71 -3.22 11.60
CA ASN A 69 5.72 -2.61 12.46
C ASN A 69 7.14 -2.97 12.01
N LEU A 70 8.16 -2.32 12.61
CA LEU A 70 9.56 -2.55 12.25
C LEU A 70 10.01 -3.97 12.55
N LYS A 71 9.51 -4.61 13.63
CA LYS A 71 9.79 -6.02 13.90
C LYS A 71 9.23 -6.95 12.83
N GLY A 72 8.06 -6.63 12.27
CA GLY A 72 7.50 -7.36 11.12
C GLY A 72 8.36 -7.23 9.87
N ILE A 73 8.84 -6.02 9.58
CA ILE A 73 9.75 -5.75 8.45
C ILE A 73 11.08 -6.51 8.64
N ASP A 74 11.66 -6.46 9.82
CA ASP A 74 12.88 -7.20 10.15
C ASP A 74 12.66 -8.73 10.05
N TRP A 75 11.49 -9.21 10.45
CA TRP A 75 11.13 -10.60 10.26
C TRP A 75 11.07 -10.99 8.77
N LEU A 76 10.43 -10.18 7.92
CA LEU A 76 10.39 -10.39 6.47
C LEU A 76 11.80 -10.43 5.88
N SER A 77 12.67 -9.50 6.27
CA SER A 77 14.07 -9.44 5.82
C SER A 77 14.85 -10.72 6.12
N ARG A 78 14.63 -11.31 7.29
CA ARG A 78 15.31 -12.55 7.67
C ARG A 78 14.74 -13.81 6.99
N HIS A 79 13.43 -13.80 6.71
CA HIS A 79 12.76 -14.97 6.13
C HIS A 79 12.83 -14.99 4.61
N PHE A 80 12.89 -13.84 3.97
CA PHE A 80 13.05 -13.70 2.53
C PHE A 80 14.49 -13.26 2.18
N SER A 81 15.47 -14.04 2.63
CA SER A 81 16.90 -13.72 2.50
C SER A 81 17.38 -13.51 1.05
N GLU A 82 16.65 -14.04 0.08
CA GLU A 82 16.89 -13.83 -1.36
C GLU A 82 16.42 -12.46 -1.85
N HIS A 83 15.65 -11.72 -1.02
CA HIS A 83 15.12 -10.41 -1.34
C HIS A 83 15.78 -9.33 -0.49
N ARG A 84 15.90 -8.14 -1.05
CA ARG A 84 16.25 -6.93 -0.30
C ARG A 84 14.96 -6.30 0.20
N VAL A 85 14.86 -6.05 1.49
CA VAL A 85 13.67 -5.47 2.10
C VAL A 85 13.91 -4.01 2.43
N HIS A 86 13.06 -3.14 1.91
CA HIS A 86 13.14 -1.69 2.08
C HIS A 86 11.94 -1.21 2.87
N ALA A 87 12.18 -0.67 4.06
CA ALA A 87 11.15 -0.03 4.85
C ALA A 87 10.85 1.37 4.30
N VAL A 88 9.58 1.63 4.02
CA VAL A 88 9.10 2.96 3.61
C VAL A 88 7.99 3.43 4.55
N ASN A 89 7.78 4.74 4.61
CA ASN A 89 6.65 5.31 5.32
C ASN A 89 6.03 6.45 4.52
N PHE A 90 4.74 6.62 4.66
CA PHE A 90 3.97 7.67 4.00
C PHE A 90 3.44 8.64 5.04
N PRO A 91 4.04 9.82 5.20
CA PRO A 91 3.47 10.88 6.02
C PRO A 91 2.20 11.44 5.37
N GLY A 92 1.39 12.12 6.13
CA GLY A 92 0.15 12.73 5.66
C GLY A 92 -1.09 11.95 6.06
N ASP A 93 -2.09 11.91 5.19
CA ASP A 93 -3.37 11.27 5.46
C ASP A 93 -3.19 9.81 5.95
N PRO A 94 -3.70 9.45 7.14
CA PRO A 94 -3.63 8.08 7.62
C PRO A 94 -4.47 7.10 6.77
N TYR A 95 -5.31 7.58 5.91
CA TYR A 95 -6.12 6.78 4.99
C TYR A 95 -5.78 7.11 3.54
N PRO A 96 -5.64 6.10 2.67
CA PRO A 96 -5.76 4.66 2.88
C PRO A 96 -4.67 4.09 3.79
N ILE A 97 -5.00 3.02 4.52
CA ILE A 97 -4.09 2.43 5.51
C ILE A 97 -2.89 1.75 4.85
N HIS A 98 -3.11 1.05 3.72
CA HIS A 98 -2.13 0.19 3.06
C HIS A 98 -1.43 0.85 1.88
N ILE A 99 -0.26 0.29 1.53
CA ILE A 99 0.57 0.77 0.42
C ILE A 99 -0.09 0.55 -0.94
N ASP A 100 -0.89 -0.49 -1.10
CA ASP A 100 -1.52 -0.90 -2.35
C ASP A 100 -2.59 0.08 -2.89
N ALA A 101 -3.03 1.01 -2.04
CA ALA A 101 -3.89 2.15 -2.43
C ALA A 101 -3.17 3.50 -2.24
N THR A 102 -1.85 3.49 -2.14
CA THR A 102 -1.02 4.66 -1.87
C THR A 102 0.10 4.81 -2.90
N PHE A 103 0.77 3.70 -3.22
CA PHE A 103 1.95 3.66 -4.08
C PHE A 103 1.90 2.38 -4.91
N THR A 104 1.33 2.45 -6.11
CA THR A 104 0.92 1.28 -6.87
C THR A 104 1.81 1.11 -8.11
N PRO A 105 2.68 0.09 -8.18
CA PRO A 105 3.42 -0.22 -9.39
C PRO A 105 2.47 -0.71 -10.49
N ILE A 106 2.51 -0.06 -11.65
CA ILE A 106 1.64 -0.36 -12.79
C ILE A 106 2.35 -1.24 -13.82
N LYS A 107 3.60 -0.93 -14.08
CA LYS A 107 4.48 -1.72 -14.95
C LYS A 107 5.94 -1.41 -14.62
N PRO A 108 6.91 -2.18 -15.09
CA PRO A 108 8.31 -1.85 -14.90
C PRO A 108 8.60 -0.41 -15.32
N GLY A 109 9.19 0.37 -14.42
CA GLY A 109 9.52 1.77 -14.61
C GLY A 109 8.39 2.77 -14.33
N LEU A 110 7.17 2.35 -13.94
CA LEU A 110 6.04 3.26 -13.71
C LEU A 110 5.28 2.93 -12.43
N ILE A 111 5.08 3.94 -11.60
CA ILE A 111 4.33 3.86 -10.34
C ILE A 111 3.30 4.97 -10.28
N LEU A 112 2.08 4.65 -9.88
CA LEU A 112 1.10 5.63 -9.42
C LEU A 112 1.33 5.96 -7.96
N ASN A 113 1.24 7.24 -7.62
CA ASN A 113 1.40 7.76 -6.28
C ASN A 113 0.16 8.52 -5.84
N ASN A 114 -0.25 8.31 -4.59
CA ASN A 114 -1.27 9.13 -3.97
C ASN A 114 -0.73 10.54 -3.69
N PRO A 115 -1.28 11.61 -4.32
CA PRO A 115 -0.77 12.97 -4.15
C PRO A 115 -0.92 13.53 -2.74
N GLN A 116 -1.83 12.97 -1.93
CA GLN A 116 -2.06 13.35 -0.54
C GLN A 116 -1.20 12.56 0.45
N ARG A 117 -0.45 11.56 -0.05
CA ARG A 117 0.33 10.66 0.78
C ARG A 117 1.61 10.24 0.05
N ARG A 118 2.52 11.21 -0.10
CA ARG A 118 3.73 11.04 -0.92
C ARG A 118 4.87 10.40 -0.12
N LEU A 119 5.68 9.60 -0.81
CA LEU A 119 6.97 9.18 -0.28
C LEU A 119 7.86 10.39 0.05
N PRO A 120 8.55 10.38 1.20
CA PRO A 120 9.63 11.31 1.48
C PRO A 120 10.71 11.29 0.38
N LEU A 121 11.36 12.42 0.15
CA LEU A 121 12.31 12.59 -0.94
C LEU A 121 13.46 11.58 -0.90
N ASP A 122 14.00 11.32 0.29
CA ASP A 122 15.08 10.36 0.50
C ASP A 122 14.70 8.93 0.09
N GLN A 123 13.48 8.51 0.37
CA GLN A 123 12.94 7.19 -0.02
C GLN A 123 12.56 7.15 -1.51
N ARG A 124 12.01 8.25 -2.04
CA ARG A 124 11.64 8.40 -3.45
C ARG A 124 12.86 8.30 -4.37
N MET A 125 14.00 8.82 -3.95
CA MET A 125 15.25 8.80 -4.72
C MET A 125 15.70 7.39 -5.10
N MET A 126 15.37 6.37 -4.32
CA MET A 126 15.67 4.97 -4.67
C MET A 126 15.01 4.58 -5.99
N PHE A 127 13.78 4.98 -6.20
CA PHE A 127 13.03 4.69 -7.43
C PHE A 127 13.55 5.53 -8.60
N GLU A 128 13.66 6.83 -8.42
CA GLU A 128 14.06 7.77 -9.49
C GLU A 128 15.45 7.51 -10.03
N LYS A 129 16.44 7.19 -9.18
CA LYS A 129 17.79 6.83 -9.59
C LYS A 129 17.87 5.56 -10.44
N ASN A 130 16.89 4.67 -10.27
CA ASN A 130 16.81 3.42 -11.01
C ASN A 130 15.79 3.48 -12.17
N GLY A 131 15.44 4.69 -12.61
CA GLY A 131 14.65 4.91 -13.83
C GLY A 131 13.14 4.70 -13.65
N TRP A 132 12.65 4.70 -12.42
CA TRP A 132 11.21 4.65 -12.16
C TRP A 132 10.60 6.05 -12.22
N GLU A 133 9.55 6.19 -13.01
CA GLU A 133 8.70 7.37 -13.04
C GLU A 133 7.59 7.21 -11.98
N ILE A 134 7.43 8.25 -11.16
CA ILE A 134 6.39 8.29 -10.13
C ILE A 134 5.38 9.37 -10.53
N VAL A 135 4.21 8.95 -10.94
CA VAL A 135 3.13 9.81 -11.46
C VAL A 135 2.03 9.91 -10.41
N ASP A 136 1.55 11.12 -10.17
CA ASP A 136 0.38 11.30 -9.31
C ASP A 136 -0.87 10.68 -9.95
N ALA A 137 -1.61 9.92 -9.16
CA ALA A 137 -2.86 9.32 -9.58
C ALA A 137 -3.91 10.37 -9.90
N ALA A 138 -4.77 10.06 -10.84
CA ALA A 138 -5.93 10.89 -11.16
C ALA A 138 -6.82 11.10 -9.94
N GLN A 139 -7.52 12.22 -9.89
CA GLN A 139 -8.47 12.48 -8.82
C GLN A 139 -9.56 11.39 -8.82
N PRO A 140 -9.92 10.86 -7.65
CA PRO A 140 -11.03 9.92 -7.54
C PRO A 140 -12.30 10.50 -8.18
N ALA A 141 -13.05 9.66 -8.88
CA ALA A 141 -14.32 10.10 -9.48
C ALA A 141 -15.41 10.34 -8.41
N HIS A 142 -15.22 9.82 -7.22
CA HIS A 142 -16.13 9.98 -6.10
C HIS A 142 -15.50 10.82 -4.98
N ASN A 143 -16.20 11.86 -4.54
CA ASN A 143 -15.72 12.80 -3.52
C ASN A 143 -15.83 12.26 -2.08
N SER A 144 -16.48 11.12 -1.89
CA SER A 144 -16.61 10.46 -0.60
C SER A 144 -16.58 8.94 -0.79
N PRO A 145 -16.01 8.21 0.17
CA PRO A 145 -16.09 6.75 0.16
C PRO A 145 -17.54 6.29 0.27
N PRO A 146 -17.86 5.05 -0.11
CA PRO A 146 -19.17 4.47 0.12
C PRO A 146 -19.53 4.48 1.60
N PRO A 147 -20.82 4.47 1.95
CA PRO A 147 -21.26 4.33 3.34
C PRO A 147 -20.61 3.10 4.01
N LEU A 148 -20.21 3.24 5.26
CA LEU A 148 -19.53 2.20 6.05
C LEU A 148 -18.13 1.82 5.56
N CYS A 149 -17.59 2.47 4.55
CA CYS A 149 -16.23 2.26 4.11
C CYS A 149 -15.22 2.86 5.10
N TYR A 150 -14.29 2.06 5.58
CA TYR A 150 -13.21 2.48 6.47
C TYR A 150 -11.96 2.94 5.71
N SER A 151 -12.06 3.10 4.40
CA SER A 151 -10.98 3.57 3.54
C SER A 151 -11.27 4.97 3.01
N SER A 152 -10.31 5.53 2.31
CA SER A 152 -10.43 6.84 1.68
C SER A 152 -11.00 6.74 0.26
N VAL A 153 -11.30 7.88 -0.34
CA VAL A 153 -11.65 7.99 -1.76
C VAL A 153 -10.55 7.44 -2.67
N TRP A 154 -9.31 7.37 -2.18
CA TRP A 154 -8.14 6.87 -2.92
C TRP A 154 -8.14 5.35 -3.14
N LEU A 155 -9.21 4.64 -2.73
CA LEU A 155 -9.47 3.29 -3.24
C LEU A 155 -9.55 3.24 -4.77
N SER A 156 -9.74 4.37 -5.44
CA SER A 156 -9.59 4.50 -6.90
C SER A 156 -8.24 3.99 -7.42
N MET A 157 -7.18 4.03 -6.59
CA MET A 157 -5.85 3.52 -6.91
C MET A 157 -5.68 2.02 -6.66
N ASN A 158 -6.65 1.36 -6.03
CA ASN A 158 -6.59 -0.07 -5.71
C ASN A 158 -6.94 -0.91 -6.95
N VAL A 159 -6.19 -0.67 -8.02
CA VAL A 159 -6.32 -1.35 -9.31
C VAL A 159 -5.63 -2.72 -9.28
N LEU A 160 -6.08 -3.65 -10.11
CA LEU A 160 -5.43 -4.96 -10.26
C LEU A 160 -4.64 -5.00 -11.57
N VAL A 161 -3.33 -5.01 -11.47
CA VAL A 161 -2.43 -5.19 -12.62
C VAL A 161 -2.30 -6.67 -12.94
N LEU A 162 -2.75 -7.08 -14.11
CA LEU A 162 -2.68 -8.48 -14.57
C LEU A 162 -1.32 -8.81 -15.18
N ASP A 163 -0.78 -7.90 -15.97
CA ASP A 163 0.53 -7.97 -16.62
C ASP A 163 1.03 -6.56 -16.95
N PRO A 164 2.25 -6.39 -17.51
CA PRO A 164 2.80 -5.05 -17.81
C PRO A 164 2.03 -4.22 -18.84
N LYS A 165 0.97 -4.76 -19.43
CA LYS A 165 0.15 -4.08 -20.43
C LYS A 165 -1.31 -3.93 -20.01
N THR A 166 -1.79 -4.79 -19.09
CA THR A 166 -3.22 -4.93 -18.79
C THR A 166 -3.50 -4.64 -17.32
N VAL A 167 -4.49 -3.79 -17.07
CA VAL A 167 -4.91 -3.40 -15.71
C VAL A 167 -6.44 -3.39 -15.60
N CYS A 168 -6.95 -3.94 -14.50
CA CYS A 168 -8.36 -3.82 -14.13
C CYS A 168 -8.58 -2.59 -13.27
N VAL A 169 -9.60 -1.81 -13.60
CA VAL A 169 -10.00 -0.59 -12.89
C VAL A 169 -11.48 -0.69 -12.51
N GLU A 170 -11.85 -0.17 -11.36
CA GLU A 170 -13.27 -0.08 -11.00
C GLU A 170 -14.00 0.84 -12.00
N LYS A 171 -15.08 0.36 -12.57
CA LYS A 171 -15.78 0.94 -13.72
C LYS A 171 -16.22 2.40 -13.51
N SER A 172 -16.56 2.79 -12.29
CA SER A 172 -16.97 4.17 -12.01
C SER A 172 -15.79 5.14 -11.83
N GLU A 173 -14.55 4.64 -11.70
CA GLU A 173 -13.34 5.45 -11.57
C GLU A 173 -12.80 5.88 -12.94
N VAL A 174 -13.63 6.62 -13.68
CA VAL A 174 -13.39 7.01 -15.07
C VAL A 174 -12.13 7.82 -15.30
N TYR A 175 -11.73 8.65 -14.32
CA TYR A 175 -10.50 9.45 -14.44
C TYR A 175 -9.24 8.59 -14.28
N GLN A 176 -9.30 7.58 -13.43
CA GLN A 176 -8.21 6.63 -13.26
C GLN A 176 -8.07 5.72 -14.51
N ALA A 177 -9.19 5.30 -15.09
CA ALA A 177 -9.22 4.52 -16.33
C ALA A 177 -8.60 5.33 -17.49
N ASP A 178 -9.03 6.58 -17.68
CA ASP A 178 -8.49 7.48 -18.71
C ASP A 178 -6.98 7.75 -18.53
N GLN A 179 -6.53 7.94 -17.29
CA GLN A 179 -5.11 8.12 -17.00
C GLN A 179 -4.28 6.89 -17.39
N LEU A 180 -4.73 5.70 -17.00
CA LEU A 180 -4.01 4.45 -17.29
C LEU A 180 -3.97 4.14 -18.78
N ASP A 181 -5.05 4.41 -19.51
CA ASP A 181 -5.08 4.31 -20.97
C ASP A 181 -4.03 5.25 -21.61
N LYS A 182 -3.99 6.52 -21.19
CA LYS A 182 -2.97 7.50 -21.65
C LYS A 182 -1.54 7.09 -21.30
N LEU A 183 -1.33 6.34 -20.22
CA LEU A 183 -0.03 5.77 -19.84
C LEU A 183 0.29 4.47 -20.61
N GLY A 184 -0.56 4.09 -21.56
CA GLY A 184 -0.38 2.98 -22.48
C GLY A 184 -0.72 1.62 -21.89
N MET A 185 -1.66 1.57 -20.94
CA MET A 185 -2.23 0.32 -20.43
C MET A 185 -3.51 -0.03 -21.17
N GLU A 186 -3.74 -1.31 -21.37
CA GLU A 186 -5.04 -1.85 -21.74
C GLU A 186 -5.92 -1.91 -20.50
N VAL A 187 -6.99 -1.11 -20.45
CA VAL A 187 -7.85 -0.97 -19.28
C VAL A 187 -9.07 -1.90 -19.39
N ILE A 188 -9.25 -2.74 -18.38
CA ILE A 188 -10.45 -3.56 -18.21
C ILE A 188 -11.29 -2.96 -17.09
N GLU A 189 -12.47 -2.49 -17.43
CA GLU A 189 -13.43 -1.96 -16.46
C GLU A 189 -14.16 -3.09 -15.74
N VAL A 190 -14.17 -3.05 -14.40
CA VAL A 190 -14.83 -4.06 -13.56
C VAL A 190 -15.80 -3.37 -12.62
N ASP A 191 -17.04 -3.82 -12.58
CA ASP A 191 -18.06 -3.29 -11.67
C ASP A 191 -17.88 -3.91 -10.28
N LEU A 192 -17.24 -3.19 -9.38
CA LEU A 192 -16.90 -3.66 -8.03
C LEU A 192 -17.22 -2.63 -6.91
N ARG A 193 -17.89 -1.52 -7.25
CA ARG A 193 -18.13 -0.42 -6.33
C ARG A 193 -18.78 -0.84 -5.01
N ASP A 194 -19.69 -1.79 -5.07
CA ASP A 194 -20.40 -2.28 -3.86
C ASP A 194 -19.47 -2.99 -2.87
N ALA A 195 -18.37 -3.57 -3.34
CA ALA A 195 -17.38 -4.20 -2.47
C ALA A 195 -16.56 -3.18 -1.66
N TYR A 196 -16.47 -1.94 -2.09
CA TYR A 196 -15.75 -0.87 -1.39
C TYR A 196 -16.26 -0.62 0.03
N ALA A 197 -17.54 -0.93 0.31
CA ALA A 197 -18.10 -0.87 1.65
C ALA A 197 -17.34 -1.74 2.67
N PHE A 198 -16.64 -2.78 2.19
CA PHE A 198 -15.80 -3.65 3.02
C PHE A 198 -14.36 -3.12 3.18
N GLY A 199 -14.05 -1.94 2.67
CA GLY A 199 -12.76 -1.28 2.85
C GLY A 199 -11.67 -1.70 1.86
N GLY A 200 -12.02 -2.40 0.76
CA GLY A 200 -11.07 -2.85 -0.25
C GLY A 200 -11.56 -2.68 -1.68
N GLY A 201 -10.64 -2.50 -2.62
CA GLY A 201 -10.90 -2.44 -4.06
C GLY A 201 -10.52 -3.73 -4.79
N LEU A 202 -10.20 -3.61 -6.07
CA LEU A 202 -9.87 -4.75 -6.93
C LEU A 202 -8.66 -5.54 -6.47
N HIS A 203 -7.56 -4.86 -6.10
CA HIS A 203 -6.37 -5.52 -5.60
C HIS A 203 -6.66 -6.24 -4.27
N CYS A 204 -7.34 -5.59 -3.34
CA CYS A 204 -7.69 -6.16 -2.04
C CYS A 204 -8.57 -7.40 -2.11
N CYS A 205 -9.40 -7.54 -3.17
CA CYS A 205 -10.28 -8.69 -3.37
C CYS A 205 -9.58 -9.90 -4.00
N THR A 206 -8.27 -9.79 -4.29
CA THR A 206 -7.50 -10.82 -4.99
C THR A 206 -6.29 -11.26 -4.18
N ALA A 207 -5.77 -12.42 -4.51
CA ALA A 207 -4.51 -12.93 -3.98
C ALA A 207 -3.77 -13.65 -5.10
N ASP A 208 -2.52 -13.25 -5.34
CA ASP A 208 -1.65 -13.95 -6.28
C ASP A 208 -1.27 -15.33 -5.72
N VAL A 209 -1.70 -16.38 -6.43
CA VAL A 209 -1.29 -17.76 -6.12
C VAL A 209 0.00 -18.11 -6.86
N HIS A 210 0.11 -17.65 -8.10
CA HIS A 210 1.28 -17.86 -8.95
C HIS A 210 1.35 -16.75 -9.99
N ARG A 211 2.55 -16.20 -10.19
CA ARG A 211 2.88 -15.32 -11.32
C ARG A 211 4.13 -15.86 -12.00
N GLU A 212 4.08 -15.93 -13.32
CA GLU A 212 5.27 -16.20 -14.13
C GLU A 212 6.15 -14.94 -14.20
N GLY A 213 7.46 -15.15 -14.14
CA GLY A 213 8.43 -14.05 -14.21
C GLY A 213 9.77 -14.45 -13.65
N SER A 214 10.73 -13.56 -13.77
CA SER A 214 12.04 -13.68 -13.16
C SER A 214 12.18 -12.72 -11.98
N CYS A 215 13.19 -12.94 -11.18
CA CYS A 215 13.51 -12.11 -10.03
C CYS A 215 14.49 -11.00 -10.47
N GLU A 216 13.97 -10.05 -11.27
CA GLU A 216 14.79 -8.95 -11.82
C GLU A 216 15.37 -8.08 -10.71
N ASP A 217 16.53 -7.48 -11.00
CA ASP A 217 17.14 -6.45 -10.17
C ASP A 217 16.74 -5.06 -10.71
N TYR A 218 15.68 -4.49 -10.15
CA TYR A 218 15.18 -3.17 -10.53
C TYR A 218 15.90 -2.01 -9.82
N PHE A 219 16.71 -2.30 -8.80
CA PHE A 219 17.41 -1.28 -8.02
C PHE A 219 18.89 -1.60 -7.86
N PRO A 220 19.64 -1.66 -8.98
CA PRO A 220 21.07 -2.01 -8.93
C PRO A 220 21.96 -0.90 -8.35
N ASN A 221 21.43 0.34 -8.15
CA ASN A 221 22.19 1.53 -7.73
C ASN A 221 21.79 2.07 -6.36
#